data_c9172740a3fb76a0225d4461e152dd1c
#
_entry.id   c9172740a3fb76a0225d4461e152dd1c
#
_cell.length_a   1.000
_cell.length_b   1.000
_cell.length_c   1.000
_cell.angle_alpha   90.00
_cell.angle_beta   90.00
_cell.angle_gamma   90.00
#
_symmetry.space_group_name_H-M   'P 1'
#
loop_
_entity.id
_entity.type
_entity.pdbx_description
1 polymer ?
#
loop_
_entity_poly.entity_id
_entity_poly.type
_entity_poly.pdbx_seq_one_letter_code
_entity_poly.pdbx_strand_id
1 'polypeptide(L)'
;MEERGLSVAHTTIMRWVHQYGPELDKKIRRHLKQTNDSWRVDETYIKVKSQWMYLYRTVDSKGNTIDFYLSKARNHKAAERFFKKSLQSFHISESRVVTVDKNPTYPIAVEELRKEKKMPLGIQLRQVKYLNNIVEQDHRFIKRRVLPMLGFKSFCTATSILAGVEAMHMVKKGQLVLLDKSVQNQVKFIHQLFGIAA
;
A
#
# COMPACT_ATOMS: atom_id res chain seq x y z
N MET A 1 17.79 4.78 -19.92
CA MET A 1 18.84 5.28 -18.99
C MET A 1 20.07 5.75 -19.76
N GLU A 2 20.35 5.20 -20.91
CA GLU A 2 21.42 5.71 -21.80
C GLU A 2 21.28 7.18 -22.12
N GLU A 3 20.06 7.68 -22.35
CA GLU A 3 19.76 9.12 -22.55
C GLU A 3 20.21 10.02 -21.38
N ARG A 4 20.52 9.43 -20.20
CA ARG A 4 21.03 10.12 -19.01
C ARG A 4 22.48 9.79 -18.70
N GLY A 5 23.22 9.19 -19.65
CA GLY A 5 24.61 8.83 -19.48
C GLY A 5 24.88 7.67 -18.51
N LEU A 6 23.85 6.92 -18.13
CA LEU A 6 23.97 5.78 -17.21
C LEU A 6 23.77 4.47 -17.96
N SER A 7 24.84 3.71 -18.15
CA SER A 7 24.79 2.34 -18.67
C SER A 7 24.63 1.37 -17.48
N VAL A 8 23.40 0.97 -17.18
CA VAL A 8 23.09 0.07 -16.07
C VAL A 8 22.33 -1.13 -16.60
N ALA A 9 22.81 -2.34 -16.29
CA ALA A 9 22.16 -3.58 -16.68
C ALA A 9 20.76 -3.68 -16.03
N HIS A 10 19.79 -4.19 -16.78
CA HIS A 10 18.42 -4.41 -16.31
C HIS A 10 18.36 -5.23 -15.00
N THR A 11 19.22 -6.23 -14.86
CA THR A 11 19.33 -7.05 -13.65
C THR A 11 19.77 -6.25 -12.43
N THR A 12 20.63 -5.25 -12.61
CA THR A 12 21.07 -4.36 -11.53
C THR A 12 19.91 -3.49 -11.05
N ILE A 13 19.10 -2.93 -11.96
CA ILE A 13 17.90 -2.18 -11.62
C ILE A 13 16.94 -3.05 -10.80
N MET A 14 16.72 -4.29 -11.23
CA MET A 14 15.86 -5.22 -10.49
C MET A 14 16.38 -5.52 -9.08
N ARG A 15 17.69 -5.70 -8.90
CA ARG A 15 18.30 -5.86 -7.57
C ARG A 15 18.05 -4.65 -6.68
N TRP A 16 18.22 -3.45 -7.23
CA TRP A 16 17.95 -2.20 -6.48
C TRP A 16 16.48 -2.09 -6.06
N VAL A 17 15.55 -2.41 -6.94
CA VAL A 17 14.12 -2.40 -6.59
C VAL A 17 13.82 -3.38 -5.46
N HIS A 18 14.41 -4.58 -5.49
CA HIS A 18 14.24 -5.57 -4.42
C HIS A 18 14.83 -5.12 -3.08
N GLN A 19 15.99 -4.51 -3.13
CA GLN A 19 16.71 -4.07 -1.93
C GLN A 19 16.10 -2.81 -1.34
N TYR A 20 15.94 -1.78 -2.15
CA TYR A 20 15.56 -0.45 -1.66
C TYR A 20 14.05 -0.21 -1.62
N GLY A 21 13.24 -1.00 -2.33
CA GLY A 21 11.79 -0.85 -2.31
C GLY A 21 11.19 -0.99 -0.91
N PRO A 22 11.44 -2.08 -0.18
CA PRO A 22 10.97 -2.25 1.20
C PRO A 22 11.58 -1.24 2.17
N GLU A 23 12.85 -0.87 1.96
CA GLU A 23 13.52 0.13 2.79
C GLU A 23 12.89 1.52 2.61
N LEU A 24 12.62 1.91 1.38
CA LEU A 24 11.90 3.14 1.06
C LEU A 24 10.53 3.16 1.73
N ASP A 25 9.73 2.10 1.58
CA ASP A 25 8.41 2.01 2.22
C ASP A 25 8.52 2.21 3.75
N LYS A 26 9.46 1.54 4.39
CA LYS A 26 9.69 1.67 5.84
C LYS A 26 10.08 3.09 6.24
N LYS A 27 10.98 3.73 5.48
CA LYS A 27 11.49 5.07 5.79
C LYS A 27 10.44 6.15 5.59
N ILE A 28 9.68 6.14 4.48
CA ILE A 28 8.71 7.20 4.18
C ILE A 28 7.51 7.21 5.13
N ARG A 29 7.13 6.08 5.73
CA ARG A 29 5.93 5.98 6.58
C ARG A 29 5.91 6.98 7.73
N ARG A 30 7.08 7.34 8.27
CA ARG A 30 7.21 8.33 9.35
C ARG A 30 7.00 9.78 8.90
N HIS A 31 7.04 10.00 7.59
CA HIS A 31 6.94 11.32 6.96
C HIS A 31 5.63 11.51 6.18
N LEU A 32 4.71 10.54 6.29
CA LEU A 32 3.41 10.65 5.65
C LEU A 32 2.49 11.59 6.45
N LYS A 33 1.69 12.34 5.72
CA LYS A 33 0.60 13.15 6.30
C LYS A 33 -0.41 12.25 6.96
N GLN A 34 -1.01 12.74 8.03
CA GLN A 34 -2.12 12.03 8.68
C GLN A 34 -3.27 11.81 7.71
N THR A 35 -3.81 10.61 7.74
CA THR A 35 -5.01 10.24 6.99
C THR A 35 -6.25 10.77 7.68
N ASN A 36 -7.38 10.82 6.98
CA ASN A 36 -8.63 11.13 7.64
C ASN A 36 -9.27 9.88 8.30
N ASP A 37 -10.39 10.10 9.00
CA ASP A 37 -11.08 9.11 9.81
C ASP A 37 -12.00 8.15 9.05
N SER A 38 -12.13 8.32 7.73
CA SER A 38 -13.00 7.50 6.88
C SER A 38 -12.18 6.68 5.89
N TRP A 39 -12.15 5.38 6.11
CA TRP A 39 -11.35 4.44 5.35
C TRP A 39 -12.17 3.62 4.36
N ARG A 40 -11.54 3.23 3.27
CA ARG A 40 -12.10 2.33 2.26
C ARG A 40 -11.13 1.19 2.03
N VAL A 41 -11.64 -0.02 2.10
CA VAL A 41 -10.87 -1.26 1.97
C VAL A 41 -11.42 -2.04 0.80
N ASP A 42 -10.52 -2.53 -0.02
CA ASP A 42 -10.83 -3.43 -1.12
C ASP A 42 -9.65 -4.33 -1.44
N GLU A 43 -9.87 -5.42 -2.15
CA GLU A 43 -8.81 -6.28 -2.64
C GLU A 43 -8.78 -6.36 -4.16
N THR A 44 -7.55 -6.52 -4.69
CA THR A 44 -7.31 -6.79 -6.10
C THR A 44 -6.41 -8.00 -6.28
N TYR A 45 -6.31 -8.49 -7.52
CA TYR A 45 -5.57 -9.71 -7.84
C TYR A 45 -4.19 -9.39 -8.40
N ILE A 46 -3.20 -10.14 -7.93
CA ILE A 46 -1.80 -10.09 -8.39
C ILE A 46 -1.35 -11.51 -8.75
N LYS A 47 -0.73 -11.68 -9.92
CA LYS A 47 -0.24 -12.98 -10.38
C LYS A 47 1.16 -13.25 -9.80
N VAL A 48 1.32 -14.36 -9.07
CA VAL A 48 2.59 -14.81 -8.50
C VAL A 48 2.76 -16.29 -8.77
N LYS A 49 3.85 -16.70 -9.41
CA LYS A 49 4.07 -18.10 -9.84
C LYS A 49 2.86 -18.68 -10.61
N SER A 50 2.32 -17.90 -11.53
CA SER A 50 1.12 -18.26 -12.31
C SER A 50 -0.16 -18.45 -11.49
N GLN A 51 -0.16 -18.20 -10.18
CA GLN A 51 -1.32 -18.25 -9.31
C GLN A 51 -1.81 -16.84 -8.95
N TRP A 52 -3.12 -16.66 -8.84
CA TRP A 52 -3.71 -15.42 -8.41
C TRP A 52 -3.62 -15.30 -6.88
N MET A 53 -3.09 -14.18 -6.41
CA MET A 53 -3.01 -13.79 -5.01
C MET A 53 -3.76 -12.49 -4.78
N TYR A 54 -4.07 -12.19 -3.54
CA TYR A 54 -4.95 -11.10 -3.14
C TYR A 54 -4.12 -9.97 -2.53
N LEU A 55 -4.18 -8.79 -3.16
CA LEU A 55 -3.61 -7.57 -2.63
C LEU A 55 -4.71 -6.74 -1.97
N TYR A 56 -4.76 -6.77 -0.65
CA TYR A 56 -5.61 -5.91 0.16
C TYR A 56 -5.03 -4.51 0.21
N ARG A 57 -5.87 -3.50 0.12
CA ARG A 57 -5.45 -2.10 0.19
C ARG A 57 -6.47 -1.28 0.95
N THR A 58 -5.95 -0.33 1.74
CA THR A 58 -6.76 0.68 2.43
C THR A 58 -6.36 2.07 1.95
N VAL A 59 -7.36 2.86 1.61
CA VAL A 59 -7.20 4.29 1.33
C VAL A 59 -8.18 5.09 2.19
N ASP A 60 -7.84 6.34 2.47
CA ASP A 60 -8.79 7.25 3.11
C ASP A 60 -9.80 7.82 2.09
N SER A 61 -10.75 8.64 2.55
CA SER A 61 -11.78 9.23 1.68
C SER A 61 -11.23 10.25 0.68
N LYS A 62 -9.98 10.70 0.84
CA LYS A 62 -9.26 11.56 -0.12
C LYS A 62 -8.42 10.75 -1.11
N GLY A 63 -8.41 9.43 -0.97
CA GLY A 63 -7.61 8.53 -1.80
C GLY A 63 -6.15 8.39 -1.34
N ASN A 64 -5.78 8.88 -0.15
CA ASN A 64 -4.45 8.66 0.39
C ASN A 64 -4.29 7.20 0.81
N THR A 65 -3.18 6.58 0.42
CA THR A 65 -2.89 5.19 0.80
C THR A 65 -2.57 5.11 2.28
N ILE A 66 -3.24 4.20 2.98
CA ILE A 66 -3.00 3.88 4.39
C ILE A 66 -2.04 2.71 4.48
N ASP A 67 -2.45 1.56 3.95
CA ASP A 67 -1.59 0.39 3.92
C ASP A 67 -2.03 -0.62 2.85
N PHE A 68 -1.19 -1.63 2.62
CA PHE A 68 -1.44 -2.74 1.72
C PHE A 68 -0.94 -4.05 2.33
N TYR A 69 -1.49 -5.17 1.88
CA TYR A 69 -1.10 -6.49 2.33
C TYR A 69 -1.32 -7.53 1.23
N LEU A 70 -0.26 -8.25 0.85
CA LEU A 70 -0.35 -9.35 -0.11
C LEU A 70 -0.62 -10.66 0.63
N SER A 71 -1.65 -11.39 0.21
CA SER A 71 -2.03 -12.68 0.79
C SER A 71 -2.20 -13.75 -0.29
N LYS A 72 -1.85 -14.98 0.07
CA LYS A 72 -2.13 -16.17 -0.77
C LYS A 72 -3.60 -16.60 -0.71
N ALA A 73 -4.31 -16.23 0.35
CA ALA A 73 -5.69 -16.63 0.60
C ALA A 73 -6.61 -15.41 0.73
N ARG A 74 -7.88 -15.59 0.33
CA ARG A 74 -8.98 -14.65 0.52
C ARG A 74 -9.91 -15.18 1.62
N ASN A 75 -9.52 -15.00 2.86
CA ASN A 75 -10.27 -15.49 4.02
C ASN A 75 -10.24 -14.49 5.18
N HIS A 76 -11.02 -14.73 6.23
CA HIS A 76 -11.09 -13.86 7.40
C HIS A 76 -9.72 -13.65 8.07
N LYS A 77 -8.86 -14.68 8.15
CA LYS A 77 -7.50 -14.56 8.73
C LYS A 77 -6.60 -13.62 7.93
N ALA A 78 -6.74 -13.60 6.60
CA ALA A 78 -6.00 -12.65 5.76
C ALA A 78 -6.49 -11.21 5.97
N ALA A 79 -7.82 -11.01 6.04
CA ALA A 79 -8.44 -9.74 6.34
C ALA A 79 -8.05 -9.23 7.75
N GLU A 80 -8.04 -10.12 8.75
CA GLU A 80 -7.61 -9.82 10.11
C GLU A 80 -6.15 -9.31 10.15
N ARG A 81 -5.22 -10.03 9.53
CA ARG A 81 -3.80 -9.62 9.44
C ARG A 81 -3.64 -8.27 8.74
N PHE A 82 -4.43 -8.06 7.70
CA PHE A 82 -4.43 -6.81 6.98
C PHE A 82 -4.94 -5.65 7.85
N PHE A 83 -6.07 -5.79 8.53
CA PHE A 83 -6.59 -4.77 9.46
C PHE A 83 -5.61 -4.48 10.60
N LYS A 84 -5.01 -5.52 11.21
CA LYS A 84 -3.96 -5.34 12.22
C LYS A 84 -2.82 -4.46 11.71
N LYS A 85 -2.33 -4.76 10.49
CA LYS A 85 -1.27 -3.98 9.86
C LYS A 85 -1.70 -2.54 9.61
N SER A 86 -2.89 -2.32 9.06
CA SER A 86 -3.41 -0.98 8.75
C SER A 86 -3.59 -0.14 10.02
N LEU A 87 -4.10 -0.73 11.11
CA LEU A 87 -4.30 -0.06 12.39
C LEU A 87 -2.99 0.29 13.12
N GLN A 88 -1.87 -0.32 12.76
CA GLN A 88 -0.54 -0.05 13.33
C GLN A 88 0.27 0.97 12.52
N SER A 89 -0.27 1.50 11.43
CA SER A 89 0.45 2.46 10.59
C SER A 89 0.64 3.79 11.30
N PHE A 90 1.84 4.38 11.21
CA PHE A 90 2.24 5.58 11.98
C PHE A 90 1.48 6.86 11.63
N HIS A 91 0.91 6.94 10.44
CA HIS A 91 0.29 8.16 9.88
C HIS A 91 -1.24 8.11 9.90
N ILE A 92 -1.81 7.20 10.67
CA ILE A 92 -3.27 7.12 10.80
C ILE A 92 -3.79 8.07 11.88
N SER A 93 -4.92 8.70 11.59
CA SER A 93 -5.84 9.24 12.60
C SER A 93 -6.75 8.12 13.10
N GLU A 94 -7.37 8.31 14.24
CA GLU A 94 -8.40 7.37 14.72
C GLU A 94 -9.49 7.21 13.65
N SER A 95 -9.64 5.98 13.16
CA SER A 95 -10.66 5.68 12.17
C SER A 95 -12.04 5.65 12.82
N ARG A 96 -12.97 6.44 12.28
CA ARG A 96 -14.38 6.41 12.69
C ARG A 96 -15.18 5.36 11.91
N VAL A 97 -14.89 5.21 10.62
CA VAL A 97 -15.62 4.31 9.74
C VAL A 97 -14.69 3.61 8.75
N VAL A 98 -14.87 2.31 8.62
CA VAL A 98 -14.22 1.47 7.60
C VAL A 98 -15.29 0.98 6.64
N THR A 99 -15.20 1.36 5.38
CA THR A 99 -16.10 0.91 4.32
C THR A 99 -15.45 -0.22 3.54
N VAL A 100 -16.17 -1.33 3.41
CA VAL A 100 -15.74 -2.54 2.68
C VAL A 100 -16.82 -2.93 1.67
N ASP A 101 -16.50 -3.83 0.76
CA ASP A 101 -17.51 -4.50 -0.06
C ASP A 101 -18.38 -5.47 0.78
N LYS A 102 -19.34 -6.14 0.14
CA LYS A 102 -20.23 -7.11 0.80
C LYS A 102 -19.60 -8.49 1.04
N ASN A 103 -18.27 -8.60 0.98
CA ASN A 103 -17.58 -9.85 1.25
C ASN A 103 -17.74 -10.25 2.73
N PRO A 104 -18.28 -11.45 3.03
CA PRO A 104 -18.57 -11.89 4.40
C PRO A 104 -17.31 -12.09 5.26
N THR A 105 -16.12 -12.13 4.69
CA THR A 105 -14.87 -12.29 5.44
C THR A 105 -14.54 -11.06 6.30
N TYR A 106 -14.95 -9.86 5.89
CA TYR A 106 -14.65 -8.64 6.63
C TYR A 106 -15.36 -8.51 7.97
N PRO A 107 -16.70 -8.73 8.09
CA PRO A 107 -17.36 -8.71 9.38
C PRO A 107 -16.75 -9.71 10.37
N ILE A 108 -16.48 -10.93 9.94
CA ILE A 108 -15.88 -11.97 10.78
C ILE A 108 -14.52 -11.51 11.30
N ALA A 109 -13.65 -10.99 10.43
CA ALA A 109 -12.34 -10.49 10.82
C ALA A 109 -12.42 -9.32 11.82
N VAL A 110 -13.37 -8.40 11.62
CA VAL A 110 -13.59 -7.26 12.53
C VAL A 110 -14.10 -7.74 13.90
N GLU A 111 -15.01 -8.70 13.96
CA GLU A 111 -15.49 -9.27 15.20
C GLU A 111 -14.36 -9.98 15.98
N GLU A 112 -13.52 -10.76 15.29
CA GLU A 112 -12.35 -11.40 15.90
C GLU A 112 -11.39 -10.37 16.48
N LEU A 113 -11.09 -9.30 15.74
CA LEU A 113 -10.23 -8.22 16.20
C LEU A 113 -10.80 -7.44 17.40
N ARG A 114 -12.12 -7.25 17.47
CA ARG A 114 -12.79 -6.64 18.62
C ARG A 114 -12.73 -7.53 19.85
N LYS A 115 -12.96 -8.85 19.70
CA LYS A 115 -12.80 -9.83 20.78
C LYS A 115 -11.39 -9.85 21.34
N GLU A 116 -10.37 -9.72 20.46
CA GLU A 116 -8.96 -9.65 20.84
C GLU A 116 -8.52 -8.25 21.36
N LYS A 117 -9.42 -7.27 21.44
CA LYS A 117 -9.14 -5.88 21.82
C LYS A 117 -8.07 -5.21 20.94
N LYS A 118 -7.94 -5.65 19.70
CA LYS A 118 -6.97 -5.10 18.71
C LYS A 118 -7.58 -4.08 17.76
N MET A 119 -8.90 -3.93 17.79
CA MET A 119 -9.64 -2.93 17.05
C MET A 119 -10.55 -2.15 18.00
N PRO A 120 -10.49 -0.80 18.01
CA PRO A 120 -11.39 0.01 18.83
C PRO A 120 -12.86 -0.26 18.53
N LEU A 121 -13.68 -0.34 19.58
CA LEU A 121 -15.13 -0.60 19.46
C LEU A 121 -15.87 0.53 18.72
N GLY A 122 -15.35 1.76 18.79
CA GLY A 122 -15.92 2.93 18.13
C GLY A 122 -15.84 2.92 16.60
N ILE A 123 -15.02 2.06 16.00
CA ILE A 123 -14.90 1.96 14.54
C ILE A 123 -16.14 1.28 13.97
N GLN A 124 -16.88 2.01 13.12
CA GLN A 124 -18.03 1.47 12.42
C GLN A 124 -17.59 0.71 11.15
N LEU A 125 -18.02 -0.53 10.99
CA LEU A 125 -17.90 -1.26 9.73
C LEU A 125 -19.11 -0.97 8.84
N ARG A 126 -18.88 -0.44 7.64
CA ARG A 126 -19.92 -0.20 6.63
C ARG A 126 -19.72 -1.11 5.44
N GLN A 127 -20.69 -1.93 5.12
CA GLN A 127 -20.68 -2.79 3.94
C GLN A 127 -21.52 -2.16 2.81
N VAL A 128 -20.88 -1.73 1.72
CA VAL A 128 -21.55 -1.08 0.59
C VAL A 128 -20.98 -1.55 -0.73
N LYS A 129 -21.84 -2.01 -1.64
CA LYS A 129 -21.45 -2.60 -2.92
C LYS A 129 -20.76 -1.63 -3.90
N TYR A 130 -21.08 -0.32 -3.86
CA TYR A 130 -20.67 0.63 -4.91
C TYR A 130 -19.90 1.86 -4.40
N LEU A 131 -19.45 1.89 -3.15
CA LEU A 131 -18.72 3.04 -2.61
C LEU A 131 -17.19 2.88 -2.67
N ASN A 132 -16.69 1.88 -3.38
CA ASN A 132 -15.26 1.58 -3.45
C ASN A 132 -14.55 2.19 -4.67
N ASN A 133 -15.24 3.05 -5.45
CA ASN A 133 -14.67 3.67 -6.65
C ASN A 133 -13.29 4.32 -6.42
N ILE A 134 -13.07 4.93 -5.24
CA ILE A 134 -11.78 5.58 -4.92
C ILE A 134 -10.66 4.54 -4.82
N VAL A 135 -10.87 3.45 -4.10
CA VAL A 135 -9.86 2.40 -3.96
C VAL A 135 -9.73 1.60 -5.25
N GLU A 136 -10.80 1.41 -6.00
CA GLU A 136 -10.76 0.78 -7.33
C GLU A 136 -9.92 1.59 -8.33
N GLN A 137 -10.07 2.92 -8.34
CA GLN A 137 -9.22 3.81 -9.15
C GLN A 137 -7.76 3.70 -8.71
N ASP A 138 -7.52 3.62 -7.42
CA ASP A 138 -6.19 3.47 -6.87
C ASP A 138 -5.55 2.11 -7.23
N HIS A 139 -6.35 1.05 -7.34
CA HIS A 139 -5.91 -0.25 -7.88
C HIS A 139 -5.42 -0.16 -9.33
N ARG A 140 -5.95 0.74 -10.15
CA ARG A 140 -5.51 0.92 -11.55
C ARG A 140 -4.05 1.31 -11.64
N PHE A 141 -3.56 2.14 -10.71
CA PHE A 141 -2.15 2.50 -10.66
C PHE A 141 -1.26 1.27 -10.45
N ILE A 142 -1.60 0.40 -9.50
CA ILE A 142 -0.85 -0.82 -9.22
C ILE A 142 -0.92 -1.78 -10.40
N LYS A 143 -2.12 -2.05 -10.92
CA LYS A 143 -2.31 -2.91 -12.09
C LYS A 143 -1.50 -2.45 -13.30
N ARG A 144 -1.50 -1.16 -13.60
CA ARG A 144 -0.73 -0.56 -14.71
C ARG A 144 0.78 -0.83 -14.60
N ARG A 145 1.31 -0.96 -13.37
CA ARG A 145 2.72 -1.26 -13.13
C ARG A 145 3.03 -2.74 -13.13
N VAL A 146 2.11 -3.56 -12.62
CA VAL A 146 2.33 -4.99 -12.40
C VAL A 146 1.94 -5.84 -13.60
N LEU A 147 0.92 -5.46 -14.37
CA LEU A 147 0.48 -6.23 -15.56
C LEU A 147 1.59 -6.44 -16.58
N PRO A 148 2.40 -5.43 -16.97
CA PRO A 148 3.50 -5.63 -17.92
C PRO A 148 4.59 -6.57 -17.40
N MET A 149 4.66 -6.84 -16.10
CA MET A 149 5.65 -7.76 -15.51
C MET A 149 5.29 -9.22 -15.70
N LEU A 150 4.13 -9.53 -16.32
CA LEU A 150 3.63 -10.90 -16.57
C LEU A 150 3.50 -11.77 -15.30
N GLY A 151 3.52 -11.15 -14.13
CA GLY A 151 3.49 -11.78 -12.81
C GLY A 151 4.86 -11.85 -12.14
N PHE A 152 4.84 -12.24 -10.89
CA PHE A 152 6.03 -12.33 -10.05
C PHE A 152 6.52 -13.78 -9.92
N LYS A 153 7.85 -13.98 -9.88
CA LYS A 153 8.46 -15.30 -9.74
C LYS A 153 8.35 -15.90 -8.33
N SER A 154 8.16 -15.08 -7.30
CA SER A 154 8.01 -15.54 -5.93
C SER A 154 7.16 -14.59 -5.10
N PHE A 155 6.63 -15.08 -3.98
CA PHE A 155 5.86 -14.26 -3.03
C PHE A 155 6.74 -13.16 -2.39
N CYS A 156 7.97 -13.49 -2.03
CA CYS A 156 8.91 -12.55 -1.45
C CYS A 156 9.25 -11.43 -2.44
N THR A 157 9.55 -11.78 -3.69
CA THR A 157 9.78 -10.82 -4.78
C THR A 157 8.58 -9.90 -4.99
N ALA A 158 7.37 -10.48 -5.03
CA ALA A 158 6.14 -9.70 -5.17
C ALA A 158 5.97 -8.69 -4.03
N THR A 159 6.16 -9.11 -2.79
CA THR A 159 6.05 -8.25 -1.61
C THR A 159 7.06 -7.10 -1.66
N SER A 160 8.32 -7.37 -2.00
CA SER A 160 9.36 -6.35 -2.07
C SER A 160 9.10 -5.32 -3.17
N ILE A 161 8.71 -5.77 -4.36
CA ILE A 161 8.41 -4.86 -5.47
C ILE A 161 7.16 -4.03 -5.18
N LEU A 162 6.10 -4.66 -4.64
CA LEU A 162 4.88 -3.95 -4.26
C LEU A 162 5.15 -2.89 -3.20
N ALA A 163 6.02 -3.16 -2.23
CA ALA A 163 6.43 -2.16 -1.23
C ALA A 163 7.02 -0.91 -1.89
N GLY A 164 7.96 -1.09 -2.83
CA GLY A 164 8.55 0.02 -3.58
C GLY A 164 7.54 0.76 -4.46
N VAL A 165 6.64 0.02 -5.14
CA VAL A 165 5.59 0.61 -5.99
C VAL A 165 4.61 1.42 -5.17
N GLU A 166 4.15 0.93 -4.02
CA GLU A 166 3.25 1.64 -3.11
C GLU A 166 3.93 2.87 -2.49
N ALA A 167 5.20 2.74 -2.06
CA ALA A 167 5.97 3.85 -1.55
C ALA A 167 6.07 5.00 -2.56
N MET A 168 6.47 4.68 -3.79
CA MET A 168 6.53 5.68 -4.87
C MET A 168 5.15 6.22 -5.26
N HIS A 169 4.09 5.44 -5.08
CA HIS A 169 2.73 5.92 -5.29
C HIS A 169 2.34 6.97 -4.24
N MET A 170 2.62 6.71 -2.97
CA MET A 170 2.40 7.67 -1.88
C MET A 170 3.18 8.98 -2.09
N VAL A 171 4.44 8.89 -2.53
CA VAL A 171 5.26 10.06 -2.90
C VAL A 171 4.58 10.87 -4.01
N LYS A 172 4.18 10.22 -5.10
CA LYS A 172 3.54 10.88 -6.26
C LYS A 172 2.19 11.51 -5.93
N LYS A 173 1.42 10.92 -5.02
CA LYS A 173 0.17 11.50 -4.50
C LYS A 173 0.40 12.75 -3.64
N GLY A 174 1.64 13.04 -3.27
CA GLY A 174 1.98 14.13 -2.36
C GLY A 174 1.53 13.88 -0.92
N GLN A 175 1.56 12.61 -0.51
CA GLN A 175 1.25 12.22 0.86
C GLN A 175 2.38 12.53 1.85
N LEU A 176 3.56 12.93 1.39
CA LEU A 176 4.67 13.34 2.25
C LEU A 176 4.43 14.73 2.85
N VAL A 177 4.90 14.92 4.07
CA VAL A 177 4.98 16.24 4.70
C VAL A 177 6.17 16.99 4.08
N LEU A 178 5.95 17.60 2.93
CA LEU A 178 6.93 18.41 2.20
C LEU A 178 6.43 19.84 2.08
N LEU A 179 7.36 20.80 1.97
CA LEU A 179 7.03 22.21 1.78
C LEU A 179 6.27 22.44 0.46
N ASP A 180 6.67 21.75 -0.60
CA ASP A 180 5.95 21.73 -1.87
C ASP A 180 5.98 20.33 -2.51
N LYS A 181 5.17 20.13 -3.57
CA LYS A 181 5.04 18.86 -4.28
C LYS A 181 5.94 18.76 -5.51
N SER A 182 6.96 19.61 -5.63
CA SER A 182 7.86 19.58 -6.79
C SER A 182 8.62 18.26 -6.87
N VAL A 183 8.92 17.83 -8.08
CA VAL A 183 9.72 16.62 -8.31
C VAL A 183 11.11 16.78 -7.69
N GLN A 184 11.67 17.98 -7.74
CA GLN A 184 12.98 18.28 -7.16
C GLN A 184 12.99 18.05 -5.64
N ASN A 185 11.98 18.53 -4.93
CA ASN A 185 11.86 18.32 -3.48
C ASN A 185 11.59 16.85 -3.12
N GLN A 186 10.84 16.13 -3.93
CA GLN A 186 10.66 14.68 -3.77
C GLN A 186 12.00 13.93 -3.92
N VAL A 187 12.80 14.28 -4.92
CA VAL A 187 14.13 13.69 -5.14
C VAL A 187 15.07 14.04 -3.99
N LYS A 188 15.17 15.31 -3.59
CA LYS A 188 15.98 15.74 -2.44
C LYS A 188 15.58 14.99 -1.17
N PHE A 189 14.30 14.87 -0.91
CA PHE A 189 13.80 14.15 0.25
C PHE A 189 14.21 12.67 0.23
N ILE A 190 14.09 11.99 -0.93
CA ILE A 190 14.54 10.59 -1.06
C ILE A 190 16.06 10.50 -0.83
N HIS A 191 16.86 11.42 -1.39
CA HIS A 191 18.30 11.45 -1.12
C HIS A 191 18.59 11.57 0.37
N GLN A 192 17.94 12.48 1.08
CA GLN A 192 18.10 12.65 2.52
C GLN A 192 17.74 11.37 3.31
N LEU A 193 16.65 10.66 2.91
CA LEU A 193 16.27 9.40 3.55
C LEU A 193 17.34 8.31 3.44
N PHE A 194 18.13 8.34 2.37
CA PHE A 194 19.22 7.37 2.14
C PHE A 194 20.61 7.89 2.49
N GLY A 195 20.70 9.10 3.08
CA GLY A 195 21.99 9.70 3.46
C GLY A 195 22.85 10.08 2.25
N ILE A 196 22.24 10.31 1.10
CA ILE A 196 22.93 10.76 -0.11
C ILE A 196 23.01 12.30 -0.06
N ALA A 197 24.20 12.85 -0.15
CA ALA A 197 24.38 14.29 -0.26
C ALA A 197 23.66 14.81 -1.51
N ALA A 198 22.88 15.89 -1.35
CA ALA A 198 22.11 16.52 -2.43
C ALA A 198 23.00 17.52 -3.19
#